data_2bae816838e1674974c2b61c28a324c7
#
_entry.id   2bae816838e1674974c2b61c28a324c7
#
_cell.length_a   1.000
_cell.length_b   1.000
_cell.length_c   1.000
_cell.angle_alpha   90.00
_cell.angle_beta   90.00
_cell.angle_gamma   90.00
#
_symmetry.space_group_name_H-M   'P 1'
#
loop_
_entity.id
_entity.type
_entity.pdbx_description
1 polymer ?
#
loop_
_entity_poly.entity_id
_entity_poly.type
_entity_poly.pdbx_seq_one_letter_code
_entity_poly.pdbx_strand_id
1 'polypeptide(L)'
;CTVGIADPEGNPYVVPMNFAYRDGIIYLHSGPTGSSIDMLARNNRVCITFSVDHELVFQHPKVACSYRMRAKSVICRGRVNFIEDPEEKREALNILMRHYSSREFVYSDPAVKNVKIWEIPIDSVTAKEYAVPHTK
;
A
#
# COMPACT_ATOMS: atom_id res chain seq x y z
N CYS A 1 1.16 -3.85 -2.10
CA CYS A 1 0.08 -2.92 -2.45
C CYS A 1 0.46 -2.07 -3.66
N THR A 2 -0.52 -1.37 -4.19
CA THR A 2 -0.34 -0.43 -5.29
C THR A 2 -0.78 0.95 -4.82
N VAL A 3 0.11 1.93 -4.98
CA VAL A 3 -0.08 3.30 -4.47
C VAL A 3 -0.33 4.25 -5.63
N GLY A 4 -1.47 4.92 -5.61
CA GLY A 4 -1.84 5.97 -6.55
C GLY A 4 -1.50 7.34 -6.00
N ILE A 5 -0.77 8.12 -6.77
CA ILE A 5 -0.32 9.47 -6.46
C ILE A 5 -0.73 10.37 -7.65
N ALA A 6 -0.97 11.64 -7.41
CA ALA A 6 -1.24 12.60 -8.46
C ALA A 6 -0.39 13.86 -8.26
N ASP A 7 0.04 14.46 -9.36
CA ASP A 7 0.65 15.79 -9.30
C ASP A 7 -0.43 16.88 -9.13
N PRO A 8 -0.05 18.15 -8.89
CA PRO A 8 -1.03 19.23 -8.75
C PRO A 8 -1.89 19.48 -10.00
N GLU A 9 -1.41 19.09 -11.18
CA GLU A 9 -2.15 19.19 -12.45
C GLU A 9 -3.11 18.01 -12.68
N GLY A 10 -3.11 17.02 -11.75
CA GLY A 10 -3.99 15.86 -11.83
C GLY A 10 -3.45 14.70 -12.65
N ASN A 11 -2.18 14.72 -13.06
CA ASN A 11 -1.57 13.58 -13.74
C ASN A 11 -1.38 12.43 -12.74
N PRO A 12 -1.96 11.26 -13.00
CA PRO A 12 -1.84 10.13 -12.08
C PRO A 12 -0.48 9.42 -12.22
N TYR A 13 -0.02 8.86 -11.12
CA TYR A 13 1.15 8.02 -11.05
C TYR A 13 0.85 6.85 -10.13
N VAL A 14 1.17 5.63 -10.55
CA VAL A 14 0.85 4.42 -9.80
C VAL A 14 2.12 3.56 -9.66
N VAL A 15 2.42 3.14 -8.45
CA VAL A 15 3.63 2.39 -8.14
C VAL A 15 3.33 1.25 -7.17
N PRO A 16 3.88 0.02 -7.39
CA PRO A 16 3.82 -1.05 -6.42
C PRO A 16 4.81 -0.79 -5.27
N MET A 17 4.40 -1.07 -4.05
CA MET A 17 5.23 -0.91 -2.86
C MET A 17 4.97 -2.02 -1.84
N ASN A 18 5.98 -2.35 -1.06
CA ASN A 18 5.81 -3.13 0.15
C ASN A 18 5.19 -2.26 1.23
N PHE A 19 4.43 -2.88 2.13
CA PHE A 19 3.68 -2.14 3.14
C PHE A 19 3.67 -2.86 4.48
N ALA A 20 3.32 -2.13 5.52
CA ALA A 20 2.81 -2.69 6.77
C ALA A 20 1.62 -1.86 7.25
N TYR A 21 0.80 -2.46 8.08
CA TYR A 21 -0.36 -1.83 8.68
C TYR A 21 -0.33 -2.01 10.18
N ARG A 22 -0.60 -0.96 10.93
CA ARG A 22 -0.77 -1.00 12.37
C ARG A 22 -1.67 0.14 12.83
N ASP A 23 -2.69 -0.21 13.59
CA ASP A 23 -3.56 0.76 14.29
C ASP A 23 -4.11 1.89 13.38
N GLY A 24 -4.62 1.54 12.20
CA GLY A 24 -5.20 2.50 11.27
C GLY A 24 -4.19 3.29 10.43
N ILE A 25 -2.91 2.91 10.48
CA ILE A 25 -1.83 3.56 9.75
C ILE A 25 -1.16 2.58 8.80
N ILE A 26 -1.00 2.99 7.55
CA ILE A 26 -0.20 2.26 6.56
C ILE A 26 1.20 2.87 6.55
N TYR A 27 2.21 1.99 6.61
CA TYR A 27 3.62 2.36 6.53
C TYR A 27 4.21 1.87 5.22
N LEU A 28 4.87 2.77 4.51
CA LEU A 28 5.63 2.50 3.29
C LEU A 28 7.04 3.07 3.45
N HIS A 29 7.95 2.64 2.57
CA HIS A 29 9.29 3.21 2.54
C HIS A 29 9.79 3.31 1.11
N SER A 30 10.69 4.24 0.89
CA SER A 30 11.34 4.48 -0.40
C SER A 30 12.74 5.04 -0.22
N GLY A 31 13.46 5.20 -1.32
CA GLY A 31 14.64 6.04 -1.34
C GLY A 31 14.31 7.48 -0.96
N PRO A 32 15.33 8.28 -0.63
CA PRO A 32 15.11 9.65 -0.11
C PRO A 32 14.68 10.66 -1.19
N THR A 33 14.86 10.33 -2.46
CA THR A 33 14.56 11.20 -3.61
C THR A 33 13.83 10.43 -4.70
N GLY A 34 13.22 11.13 -5.62
CA GLY A 34 12.56 10.58 -6.80
C GLY A 34 11.23 11.26 -7.11
N SER A 35 10.61 10.84 -8.21
CA SER A 35 9.36 11.42 -8.72
C SER A 35 8.23 11.35 -7.70
N SER A 36 8.08 10.23 -7.00
CA SER A 36 7.03 10.06 -5.96
C SER A 36 7.22 11.07 -4.83
N ILE A 37 8.45 11.27 -4.37
CA ILE A 37 8.75 12.22 -3.29
C ILE A 37 8.44 13.65 -3.74
N ASP A 38 8.83 14.02 -4.95
CA ASP A 38 8.58 15.35 -5.51
C ASP A 38 7.08 15.62 -5.68
N MET A 39 6.33 14.63 -6.17
CA MET A 39 4.87 14.74 -6.31
C MET A 39 4.19 14.87 -4.95
N LEU A 40 4.57 14.08 -3.96
CA LEU A 40 3.99 14.11 -2.61
C LEU A 40 4.31 15.40 -1.86
N ALA A 41 5.45 16.03 -2.12
CA ALA A 41 5.77 17.34 -1.56
C ALA A 41 4.78 18.42 -2.02
N ARG A 42 4.17 18.26 -3.18
CA ARG A 42 3.22 19.19 -3.79
C ARG A 42 1.76 18.77 -3.58
N ASN A 43 1.50 17.47 -3.47
CA ASN A 43 0.18 16.89 -3.21
C ASN A 43 0.37 15.56 -2.46
N ASN A 44 0.11 15.56 -1.17
CA ASN A 44 0.34 14.39 -0.31
C ASN A 44 -0.80 13.38 -0.25
N ARG A 45 -1.86 13.56 -1.02
CA ARG A 45 -2.99 12.64 -1.08
C ARG A 45 -2.62 11.39 -1.85
N VAL A 46 -3.00 10.23 -1.31
CA VAL A 46 -2.76 8.93 -1.93
C VAL A 46 -4.02 8.06 -1.90
N CYS A 47 -4.08 7.16 -2.86
CA CYS A 47 -5.06 6.09 -2.90
C CYS A 47 -4.32 4.76 -3.02
N ILE A 48 -4.55 3.83 -2.10
CA ILE A 48 -3.81 2.59 -2.00
C ILE A 48 -4.75 1.41 -2.18
N THR A 49 -4.39 0.49 -3.07
CA THR A 49 -5.15 -0.71 -3.35
C THR A 49 -4.41 -1.95 -2.89
N PHE A 50 -5.15 -2.82 -2.19
CA PHE A 50 -4.74 -4.17 -1.81
C PHE A 50 -5.67 -5.16 -2.49
N SER A 51 -5.14 -6.21 -3.08
CA SER A 51 -5.93 -7.23 -3.73
C SER A 51 -5.36 -8.61 -3.44
N VAL A 52 -6.22 -9.55 -3.04
CA VAL A 52 -5.82 -10.90 -2.61
C VAL A 52 -6.82 -11.96 -3.08
N ASP A 53 -6.46 -13.22 -2.89
CA ASP A 53 -7.31 -14.39 -3.11
C ASP A 53 -7.85 -14.47 -4.54
N HIS A 54 -7.01 -14.19 -5.53
CA HIS A 54 -7.36 -14.26 -6.93
C HIS A 54 -7.54 -15.71 -7.38
N GLU A 55 -8.73 -16.02 -7.90
CA GLU A 55 -9.08 -17.35 -8.40
C GLU A 55 -9.99 -17.21 -9.63
N LEU A 56 -9.61 -17.87 -10.72
CA LEU A 56 -10.47 -17.95 -11.88
C LEU A 56 -11.59 -18.97 -11.61
N VAL A 57 -12.85 -18.52 -11.67
CA VAL A 57 -14.03 -19.36 -11.48
C VAL A 57 -14.93 -19.32 -12.70
N PHE A 58 -15.64 -20.44 -12.96
CA PHE A 58 -16.59 -20.53 -14.09
C PHE A 58 -17.71 -21.53 -13.77
N GLN A 59 -18.85 -21.37 -14.44
CA GLN A 59 -19.97 -22.28 -14.33
C GLN A 59 -19.96 -23.32 -15.46
N HIS A 60 -19.50 -22.94 -16.64
CA HIS A 60 -19.44 -23.83 -17.81
C HIS A 60 -18.14 -23.60 -18.59
N PRO A 61 -17.34 -24.65 -18.85
CA PRO A 61 -15.98 -24.50 -19.40
C PRO A 61 -15.94 -23.91 -20.82
N LYS A 62 -17.04 -24.02 -21.60
CA LYS A 62 -17.10 -23.50 -22.99
C LYS A 62 -17.83 -22.17 -23.12
N VAL A 63 -18.35 -21.60 -22.02
CA VAL A 63 -19.11 -20.35 -22.04
C VAL A 63 -18.26 -19.24 -21.42
N ALA A 64 -17.71 -18.39 -22.27
CA ALA A 64 -16.78 -17.33 -21.86
C ALA A 64 -17.36 -16.39 -20.79
N CYS A 65 -18.62 -15.97 -20.94
CA CYS A 65 -19.25 -15.07 -19.95
C CYS A 65 -19.56 -15.73 -18.60
N SER A 66 -19.35 -17.07 -18.46
CA SER A 66 -19.43 -17.72 -17.15
C SER A 66 -18.15 -17.59 -16.34
N TYR A 67 -17.06 -17.18 -16.97
CA TYR A 67 -15.75 -17.01 -16.29
C TYR A 67 -15.70 -15.69 -15.55
N ARG A 68 -15.26 -15.75 -14.33
CA ARG A 68 -15.09 -14.59 -13.46
C ARG A 68 -13.84 -14.75 -12.61
N MET A 69 -13.25 -13.63 -12.23
CA MET A 69 -12.15 -13.63 -11.25
C MET A 69 -12.75 -13.43 -9.86
N ARG A 70 -12.63 -14.42 -8.98
CA ARG A 70 -12.90 -14.25 -7.56
C ARG A 70 -11.72 -13.51 -6.97
N ALA A 71 -11.97 -12.51 -6.16
CA ALA A 71 -10.92 -11.76 -5.46
C ALA A 71 -11.52 -10.94 -4.33
N LYS A 72 -10.65 -10.50 -3.44
CA LYS A 72 -10.98 -9.50 -2.42
C LYS A 72 -10.09 -8.29 -2.61
N SER A 73 -10.63 -7.10 -2.51
CA SER A 73 -9.87 -5.87 -2.61
C SER A 73 -10.25 -4.88 -1.52
N VAL A 74 -9.28 -4.07 -1.13
CA VAL A 74 -9.45 -2.94 -0.21
C VAL A 74 -8.84 -1.72 -0.87
N ILE A 75 -9.53 -0.61 -0.81
CA ILE A 75 -9.04 0.70 -1.26
C ILE A 75 -9.00 1.63 -0.06
N CYS A 76 -7.83 2.14 0.25
CA CYS A 76 -7.59 3.09 1.33
C CYS A 76 -7.21 4.44 0.77
N ARG A 77 -7.75 5.51 1.35
CA ARG A 77 -7.33 6.89 1.05
C ARG A 77 -6.78 7.54 2.29
N GLY A 78 -5.77 8.36 2.10
CA GLY A 78 -5.13 9.10 3.17
C GLY A 78 -4.15 10.11 2.64
N ARG A 79 -3.37 10.68 3.57
CA ARG A 79 -2.33 11.65 3.27
C ARG A 79 -1.01 11.15 3.82
N VAL A 80 0.05 11.29 3.03
CA VAL A 80 1.39 10.91 3.44
C VAL A 80 1.98 11.97 4.36
N ASN A 81 2.45 11.51 5.53
CA ASN A 81 3.37 12.26 6.37
C ASN A 81 4.72 11.54 6.32
N PHE A 82 5.78 12.28 6.04
CA PHE A 82 7.12 11.72 6.11
C PHE A 82 7.65 11.76 7.53
N ILE A 83 8.10 10.62 8.04
CA ILE A 83 8.71 10.53 9.38
C ILE A 83 10.17 10.98 9.26
N GLU A 84 10.56 12.01 10.01
CA GLU A 84 11.92 12.55 9.99
C GLU A 84 12.75 12.12 11.22
N ASP A 85 12.12 11.88 12.37
CA ASP A 85 12.82 11.48 13.60
C ASP A 85 13.46 10.09 13.44
N PRO A 86 14.78 9.94 13.71
CA PRO A 86 15.47 8.65 13.53
C PRO A 86 14.89 7.49 14.33
N GLU A 87 14.47 7.72 15.57
CA GLU A 87 13.90 6.67 16.41
C GLU A 87 12.51 6.25 15.94
N GLU A 88 11.69 7.20 15.50
CA GLU A 88 10.40 6.91 14.88
C GLU A 88 10.57 6.17 13.55
N LYS A 89 11.59 6.50 12.74
CA LYS A 89 11.95 5.74 11.55
C LYS A 89 12.32 4.29 11.87
N ARG A 90 13.11 4.06 12.92
CA ARG A 90 13.47 2.71 13.36
C ARG A 90 12.25 1.90 13.76
N GLU A 91 11.34 2.50 14.51
CA GLU A 91 10.09 1.86 14.89
C GLU A 91 9.23 1.50 13.66
N ALA A 92 9.07 2.42 12.72
CA ALA A 92 8.33 2.17 11.48
C ALA A 92 8.99 1.06 10.63
N LEU A 93 10.31 1.04 10.53
CA LEU A 93 11.06 -0.02 9.85
C LEU A 93 10.84 -1.38 10.53
N ASN A 94 10.79 -1.43 11.85
CA ASN A 94 10.47 -2.65 12.58
C ASN A 94 9.04 -3.13 12.28
N ILE A 95 8.07 -2.23 12.20
CA ILE A 95 6.70 -2.56 11.82
C ILE A 95 6.67 -3.15 10.41
N LEU A 96 7.35 -2.52 9.45
CA LEU A 96 7.47 -2.99 8.09
C LEU A 96 8.11 -4.38 8.02
N MET A 97 9.21 -4.58 8.71
CA MET A 97 9.92 -5.86 8.69
C MET A 97 9.14 -6.98 9.36
N ARG A 98 8.40 -6.70 10.42
CA ARG A 98 7.53 -7.70 11.08
C ARG A 98 6.42 -8.21 10.18
N HIS A 99 5.99 -7.43 9.22
CA HIS A 99 5.00 -7.87 8.24
C HIS A 99 5.53 -8.99 7.33
N TYR A 100 6.84 -8.99 7.06
CA TYR A 100 7.49 -9.93 6.14
C TYR A 100 8.36 -10.98 6.81
N SER A 101 8.80 -10.74 8.04
CA SER A 101 9.74 -11.62 8.74
C SER A 101 9.55 -11.58 10.26
N SER A 102 9.77 -12.72 10.92
CA SER A 102 9.79 -12.82 12.38
C SER A 102 11.17 -12.54 13.00
N ARG A 103 12.18 -12.26 12.16
CA ARG A 103 13.54 -11.98 12.63
C ARG A 103 13.65 -10.58 13.23
N GLU A 104 14.62 -10.40 14.11
CA GLU A 104 15.01 -9.09 14.62
C GLU A 104 16.06 -8.47 13.70
N PHE A 105 15.99 -7.14 13.55
CA PHE A 105 16.87 -6.40 12.66
C PHE A 105 17.51 -5.23 13.39
N VAL A 106 18.74 -4.92 12.99
CA VAL A 106 19.47 -3.74 13.43
C VAL A 106 19.70 -2.84 12.21
N TYR A 107 19.49 -1.55 12.40
CA TYR A 107 19.64 -0.56 11.34
C TYR A 107 20.82 0.36 11.65
N SER A 108 21.73 0.54 10.71
CA SER A 108 22.80 1.52 10.81
C SER A 108 22.25 2.94 10.72
N ASP A 109 22.91 3.90 11.33
CA ASP A 109 22.51 5.30 11.27
C ASP A 109 22.46 5.84 9.82
N PRO A 110 23.44 5.53 8.94
CA PRO A 110 23.33 5.92 7.54
C PRO A 110 22.11 5.34 6.82
N ALA A 111 21.76 4.08 7.09
CA ALA A 111 20.59 3.44 6.50
C ALA A 111 19.28 4.14 6.93
N VAL A 112 19.16 4.46 8.21
CA VAL A 112 17.99 5.19 8.75
C VAL A 112 17.92 6.60 8.17
N LYS A 113 19.04 7.29 8.06
CA LYS A 113 19.13 8.63 7.48
C LYS A 113 18.70 8.68 6.02
N ASN A 114 19.06 7.65 5.24
CA ASN A 114 18.87 7.60 3.80
C ASN A 114 17.56 6.97 3.35
N VAL A 115 16.72 6.53 4.25
CA VAL A 115 15.39 6.01 3.94
C VAL A 115 14.32 7.06 4.12
N LYS A 116 13.33 7.10 3.22
CA LYS A 116 12.11 7.90 3.41
C LYS A 116 11.01 6.98 3.93
N ILE A 117 10.45 7.31 5.07
CA ILE A 117 9.33 6.58 5.66
C ILE A 117 8.04 7.36 5.41
N TRP A 118 7.06 6.69 4.82
CA TRP A 118 5.74 7.22 4.55
C TRP A 118 4.79 6.70 5.61
N GLU A 119 4.26 7.57 6.42
CA GLU A 119 3.22 7.28 7.38
C GLU A 119 1.89 7.79 6.83
N ILE A 120 0.91 6.90 6.69
CA ILE A 120 -0.36 7.22 6.07
C ILE A 120 -1.50 6.82 6.99
N PRO A 121 -1.99 7.74 7.84
CA PRO A 121 -3.24 7.52 8.55
C PRO A 121 -4.38 7.35 7.54
N ILE A 122 -5.20 6.33 7.73
CA ILE A 122 -6.30 6.02 6.82
C ILE A 122 -7.47 6.97 7.10
N ASP A 123 -7.86 7.77 6.11
CA ASP A 123 -9.03 8.65 6.17
C ASP A 123 -10.31 7.90 5.79
N SER A 124 -10.23 7.02 4.79
CA SER A 124 -11.37 6.21 4.36
C SER A 124 -10.91 4.86 3.82
N VAL A 125 -11.76 3.85 3.99
CA VAL A 125 -11.54 2.50 3.51
C VAL A 125 -12.82 1.95 2.89
N THR A 126 -12.70 1.31 1.73
CA THR A 126 -13.75 0.52 1.11
C THR A 126 -13.22 -0.86 0.79
N ALA A 127 -14.08 -1.87 0.91
CA ALA A 127 -13.73 -3.26 0.61
C ALA A 127 -14.76 -3.86 -0.33
N LYS A 128 -14.30 -4.78 -1.18
CA LYS A 128 -15.16 -5.47 -2.14
C LYS A 128 -14.73 -6.93 -2.30
N GLU A 129 -15.71 -7.82 -2.33
CA GLU A 129 -15.55 -9.19 -2.79
C GLU A 129 -16.15 -9.36 -4.19
N TYR A 130 -15.38 -9.97 -5.08
CA TYR A 130 -15.79 -10.24 -6.45
C TYR A 130 -16.16 -11.73 -6.61
N ALA A 131 -17.16 -12.00 -7.41
CA ALA A 131 -17.60 -13.36 -7.74
C ALA A 131 -17.90 -14.22 -6.50
N VAL A 132 -18.52 -13.63 -5.49
CA VAL A 132 -18.99 -14.34 -4.30
C VAL A 132 -20.06 -15.36 -4.74
N PRO A 133 -20.00 -16.62 -4.30
CA PRO A 133 -21.06 -17.59 -4.55
C PRO A 133 -22.40 -17.09 -3.99
N HIS A 134 -23.45 -17.19 -4.78
CA HIS A 134 -24.78 -16.94 -4.27
C HIS A 134 -25.09 -18.02 -3.22
N THR A 135 -25.18 -17.64 -1.98
CA THR A 135 -25.75 -18.48 -0.95
C THR A 135 -27.24 -18.57 -1.21
N LYS A 136 -27.72 -19.77 -1.46
CA LYS A 136 -29.15 -20.06 -1.54
C LYS A 136 -29.80 -19.93 -0.17
#